data_66f4579c28644f44a138c55df41b98e3
#
_entry.id   66f4579c28644f44a138c55df41b98e3
#
_cell.length_a   1.000
_cell.length_b   1.000
_cell.length_c   1.000
_cell.angle_alpha   90.00
_cell.angle_beta   90.00
_cell.angle_gamma   90.00
#
_symmetry.space_group_name_H-M   'P 1'
#
loop_
_entity.id
_entity.type
_entity.pdbx_description
1 polymer ?
#
loop_
_entity_poly.entity_id
_entity_poly.type
_entity_poly.pdbx_seq_one_letter_code
_entity_poly.pdbx_strand_id
1 'polypeptide(L)'
;PMIVGGTQVDPACPNCKYPFMVSLQSGGWFGGHFCGGSLVREDWVVTAAHCVQGESPSNLDVVIGLHNVNGTTGNRTVGVEQIIIHPQYSGNSLNNDYALLLLDEPITDFEPIKLCTDTNHDEEPVMSTTMGWGATSSGGSSSNFLLEVDVPIDDSCGSYSNSEITNNMVCAGDSNGGEDSCQGDSGGPLIMTNSDGEYELIGIVSWGYGWAEAQYPGVYSKIHSRLDWFFSYIGEPEEDGILLGDMNFDGVLNINDVILVINMILYPDDVYIPEMYTAADVNEDGVINVLDVIGVVSEILGTTFSQSVIWLEENFPELKTKERLSKLNKEQYFTK
;
A
#
# COMPACT_ATOMS: atom_id res chain seq x y z
N PRO A 1 0.10 2.16 -28.69
CA PRO A 1 -0.03 2.29 -27.28
C PRO A 1 -0.13 0.90 -26.71
N MET A 2 0.82 0.40 -25.78
CA MET A 2 0.41 -0.95 -25.32
C MET A 2 1.55 -1.61 -24.55
N ILE A 3 1.48 -1.73 -23.26
CA ILE A 3 1.10 -3.02 -22.62
C ILE A 3 0.11 -3.67 -23.61
N VAL A 4 0.12 -4.95 -23.84
CA VAL A 4 -0.79 -5.53 -24.84
C VAL A 4 -2.23 -5.19 -24.45
N GLY A 5 -2.96 -4.48 -25.30
CA GLY A 5 -4.33 -4.00 -25.03
C GLY A 5 -4.44 -2.71 -24.20
N GLY A 6 -3.34 -2.22 -23.59
CA GLY A 6 -3.40 -1.11 -22.64
C GLY A 6 -3.53 0.29 -23.23
N THR A 7 -3.71 1.27 -22.35
CA THR A 7 -3.83 2.70 -22.65
C THR A 7 -2.74 3.50 -21.96
N GLN A 8 -2.45 4.69 -22.48
CA GLN A 8 -1.50 5.58 -21.82
C GLN A 8 -2.08 6.12 -20.52
N VAL A 9 -1.28 6.06 -19.45
CA VAL A 9 -1.67 6.58 -18.13
C VAL A 9 -1.91 8.08 -18.19
N ASP A 10 -3.03 8.53 -17.62
CA ASP A 10 -3.40 9.93 -17.48
C ASP A 10 -4.12 10.13 -16.12
N PRO A 11 -3.75 11.11 -15.32
CA PRO A 11 -2.75 12.13 -15.56
C PRO A 11 -1.30 11.65 -15.37
N ALA A 12 -0.40 12.28 -16.15
CA ALA A 12 1.03 12.18 -15.94
C ALA A 12 1.47 12.98 -14.70
N CYS A 13 2.65 12.65 -14.13
CA CYS A 13 3.21 13.42 -13.02
C CYS A 13 3.42 14.91 -13.39
N PRO A 14 3.29 15.88 -12.46
CA PRO A 14 3.30 15.69 -10.99
C PRO A 14 1.96 15.28 -10.36
N ASN A 15 0.85 15.25 -11.06
CA ASN A 15 -0.44 14.78 -10.54
C ASN A 15 -0.66 13.31 -10.91
N CYS A 16 0.36 12.48 -10.71
CA CYS A 16 0.41 11.09 -11.17
C CYS A 16 -0.79 10.26 -10.70
N LYS A 17 -1.39 9.52 -11.63
CA LYS A 17 -2.36 8.47 -11.29
C LYS A 17 -1.71 7.39 -10.41
N TYR A 18 -0.43 7.07 -10.64
CA TYR A 18 0.33 6.06 -9.92
C TYR A 18 1.65 6.65 -9.39
N PRO A 19 1.62 7.41 -8.27
CA PRO A 19 2.80 8.08 -7.73
C PRO A 19 3.90 7.11 -7.29
N PHE A 20 3.53 5.89 -6.94
CA PHE A 20 4.43 4.83 -6.49
C PHE A 20 5.17 4.08 -7.61
N MET A 21 4.82 4.32 -8.88
CA MET A 21 5.42 3.59 -10.01
C MET A 21 6.88 3.97 -10.21
N VAL A 22 7.76 2.96 -10.23
CA VAL A 22 9.20 3.09 -10.34
C VAL A 22 9.70 2.47 -11.64
N SER A 23 10.65 3.15 -12.29
CA SER A 23 11.49 2.60 -13.35
C SER A 23 12.86 2.26 -12.79
N LEU A 24 13.28 1.01 -12.86
CA LEU A 24 14.65 0.60 -12.59
C LEU A 24 15.49 0.83 -13.84
N GLN A 25 16.59 1.54 -13.67
CA GLN A 25 17.49 1.90 -14.76
C GLN A 25 18.92 1.46 -14.44
N SER A 26 19.66 1.03 -15.46
CA SER A 26 21.08 0.78 -15.30
C SER A 26 21.79 2.11 -15.06
N GLY A 27 22.62 2.19 -14.03
CA GLY A 27 23.39 3.40 -13.73
C GLY A 27 24.34 3.79 -14.87
N GLY A 28 24.58 5.09 -15.01
CA GLY A 28 25.55 5.66 -15.93
C GLY A 28 24.96 6.33 -17.17
N TRP A 29 25.83 6.94 -18.00
CA TRP A 29 25.46 7.84 -19.11
C TRP A 29 24.64 7.19 -20.24
N PHE A 30 24.61 5.88 -20.33
CA PHE A 30 23.86 5.11 -21.34
C PHE A 30 22.84 4.17 -20.69
N GLY A 31 22.55 4.37 -19.41
CA GLY A 31 21.55 3.59 -18.69
C GLY A 31 20.14 3.86 -19.21
N GLY A 32 19.30 2.83 -19.15
CA GLY A 32 17.90 2.92 -19.57
C GLY A 32 17.03 2.01 -18.74
N HIS A 33 15.74 2.18 -18.87
CA HIS A 33 14.73 1.34 -18.24
C HIS A 33 14.91 -0.12 -18.63
N PHE A 34 14.87 -1.03 -17.65
CA PHE A 34 14.93 -2.48 -17.89
C PHE A 34 13.90 -3.27 -17.06
N CYS A 35 13.44 -2.73 -15.93
CA CYS A 35 12.43 -3.32 -15.06
C CYS A 35 11.60 -2.23 -14.38
N GLY A 36 10.41 -2.60 -13.90
CA GLY A 36 9.58 -1.79 -13.03
C GLY A 36 9.85 -2.05 -11.55
N GLY A 37 9.15 -1.30 -10.70
CA GLY A 37 9.11 -1.46 -9.25
C GLY A 37 8.00 -0.62 -8.66
N SER A 38 7.80 -0.76 -7.35
CA SER A 38 6.80 -0.03 -6.58
C SER A 38 7.42 0.57 -5.32
N LEU A 39 7.29 1.87 -5.12
CA LEU A 39 7.63 2.51 -3.84
C LEU A 39 6.62 2.05 -2.79
N VAL A 40 7.09 1.39 -1.72
CA VAL A 40 6.23 0.84 -0.65
C VAL A 40 6.45 1.50 0.71
N ARG A 41 7.55 2.23 0.86
CA ARG A 41 7.90 3.17 1.92
C ARG A 41 8.75 4.28 1.32
N GLU A 42 8.93 5.37 2.02
CA GLU A 42 9.76 6.50 1.55
C GLU A 42 11.17 6.07 1.11
N ASP A 43 11.73 5.03 1.71
CA ASP A 43 13.09 4.52 1.48
C ASP A 43 13.12 3.08 0.93
N TRP A 44 11.97 2.47 0.59
CA TRP A 44 11.90 1.10 0.11
C TRP A 44 11.13 0.93 -1.19
N VAL A 45 11.73 0.23 -2.12
CA VAL A 45 11.11 -0.20 -3.38
C VAL A 45 11.03 -1.72 -3.44
N VAL A 46 9.86 -2.22 -3.83
CA VAL A 46 9.63 -3.63 -4.15
C VAL A 46 9.80 -3.85 -5.66
N THR A 47 10.47 -4.92 -6.04
CA THR A 47 10.63 -5.37 -7.43
C THR A 47 10.78 -6.90 -7.49
N ALA A 48 10.95 -7.45 -8.69
CA ALA A 48 11.23 -8.87 -8.87
C ALA A 48 12.72 -9.19 -8.63
N ALA A 49 13.00 -10.35 -8.04
CA ALA A 49 14.37 -10.81 -7.80
C ALA A 49 15.14 -11.02 -9.11
N HIS A 50 14.48 -11.52 -10.15
CA HIS A 50 15.12 -11.74 -11.46
C HIS A 50 15.62 -10.45 -12.10
N CYS A 51 15.02 -9.30 -11.79
CA CYS A 51 15.46 -7.99 -12.27
C CYS A 51 16.83 -7.59 -11.69
N VAL A 52 17.11 -7.96 -10.45
CA VAL A 52 18.25 -7.44 -9.70
C VAL A 52 19.26 -8.51 -9.30
N GLN A 53 19.01 -9.78 -9.69
CA GLN A 53 19.95 -10.86 -9.41
C GLN A 53 21.28 -10.67 -10.14
N GLY A 54 22.34 -10.46 -9.36
CA GLY A 54 23.71 -10.24 -9.88
C GLY A 54 24.01 -8.77 -10.17
N GLU A 55 23.05 -7.87 -9.97
CA GLU A 55 23.28 -6.42 -10.05
C GLU A 55 24.02 -5.90 -8.79
N SER A 56 24.70 -4.79 -8.96
CA SER A 56 25.34 -4.06 -7.86
C SER A 56 24.50 -2.81 -7.55
N PRO A 57 24.28 -2.48 -6.26
CA PRO A 57 23.59 -1.25 -5.87
C PRO A 57 24.13 0.00 -6.59
N SER A 58 25.45 0.11 -6.72
CA SER A 58 26.12 1.26 -7.37
C SER A 58 25.83 1.41 -8.87
N ASN A 59 25.22 0.41 -9.50
CA ASN A 59 24.89 0.41 -10.93
C ASN A 59 23.37 0.47 -11.18
N LEU A 60 22.60 0.71 -10.13
CA LEU A 60 21.15 0.69 -10.18
C LEU A 60 20.59 2.04 -9.75
N ASP A 61 19.82 2.67 -10.63
CA ASP A 61 19.08 3.89 -10.35
C ASP A 61 17.58 3.59 -10.28
N VAL A 62 16.91 4.14 -9.28
CA VAL A 62 15.46 4.18 -9.11
C VAL A 62 14.94 5.51 -9.62
N VAL A 63 14.10 5.50 -10.64
CA VAL A 63 13.49 6.70 -11.20
C VAL A 63 11.99 6.67 -10.95
N ILE A 64 11.50 7.63 -10.16
CA ILE A 64 10.09 7.77 -9.78
C ILE A 64 9.48 9.03 -10.40
N GLY A 65 8.16 9.05 -10.57
CA GLY A 65 7.46 10.14 -11.27
C GLY A 65 7.68 10.15 -12.78
N LEU A 66 8.27 9.09 -13.34
CA LEU A 66 8.57 8.96 -14.75
C LEU A 66 7.30 8.63 -15.53
N HIS A 67 6.97 9.47 -16.53
CA HIS A 67 5.88 9.16 -17.48
C HIS A 67 6.43 8.79 -18.86
N ASN A 68 7.47 9.48 -19.30
CA ASN A 68 8.15 9.19 -20.57
C ASN A 68 9.61 8.83 -20.28
N VAL A 69 10.04 7.64 -20.65
CA VAL A 69 11.42 7.14 -20.41
C VAL A 69 12.50 8.01 -21.05
N ASN A 70 12.16 8.81 -22.05
CA ASN A 70 13.07 9.79 -22.67
C ASN A 70 12.91 11.20 -22.09
N GLY A 71 12.01 11.40 -21.11
CA GLY A 71 11.74 12.67 -20.47
C GLY A 71 12.45 12.81 -19.13
N THR A 72 12.57 14.06 -18.67
CA THR A 72 13.15 14.38 -17.36
C THR A 72 12.21 15.26 -16.52
N THR A 73 10.99 15.50 -17.01
CA THR A 73 10.06 16.40 -16.35
C THR A 73 9.27 15.68 -15.27
N GLY A 74 9.35 16.19 -14.04
CA GLY A 74 8.55 15.70 -12.91
C GLY A 74 9.05 14.39 -12.29
N ASN A 75 10.20 13.87 -12.71
CA ASN A 75 10.80 12.67 -12.14
C ASN A 75 11.92 13.01 -11.13
N ARG A 76 12.18 12.04 -10.24
CA ARG A 76 13.31 12.04 -9.32
C ARG A 76 14.10 10.76 -9.52
N THR A 77 15.42 10.85 -9.50
CA THR A 77 16.35 9.71 -9.56
C THR A 77 17.05 9.59 -8.22
N VAL A 78 17.01 8.39 -7.65
CA VAL A 78 17.59 8.04 -6.35
C VAL A 78 18.44 6.78 -6.52
N GLY A 79 19.59 6.73 -5.88
CA GLY A 79 20.48 5.56 -5.87
C GLY A 79 19.96 4.48 -4.93
N VAL A 80 20.60 3.31 -5.00
CA VAL A 80 20.28 2.16 -4.17
C VAL A 80 21.43 1.91 -3.20
N GLU A 81 21.15 1.86 -1.91
CA GLU A 81 22.10 1.50 -0.87
C GLU A 81 22.26 -0.03 -0.78
N GLN A 82 21.14 -0.77 -0.83
CA GLN A 82 21.16 -2.22 -0.67
C GLN A 82 20.10 -2.90 -1.54
N ILE A 83 20.48 -4.07 -2.10
CA ILE A 83 19.60 -5.00 -2.80
C ILE A 83 19.38 -6.23 -1.89
N ILE A 84 18.14 -6.56 -1.57
CA ILE A 84 17.77 -7.70 -0.74
C ILE A 84 16.88 -8.63 -1.56
N ILE A 85 17.43 -9.77 -1.97
CA ILE A 85 16.68 -10.80 -2.69
C ILE A 85 16.11 -11.78 -1.68
N HIS A 86 14.86 -12.23 -1.89
CA HIS A 86 14.22 -13.21 -1.02
C HIS A 86 15.10 -14.48 -0.91
N PRO A 87 15.40 -14.97 0.30
CA PRO A 87 16.39 -16.06 0.51
C PRO A 87 16.01 -17.40 -0.13
N GLN A 88 14.75 -17.60 -0.44
CA GLN A 88 14.23 -18.80 -1.12
C GLN A 88 13.93 -18.53 -2.61
N TYR A 89 14.42 -17.45 -3.19
CA TYR A 89 14.27 -17.21 -4.61
C TYR A 89 14.94 -18.32 -5.44
N SER A 90 14.26 -18.78 -6.47
CA SER A 90 14.73 -19.80 -7.39
C SER A 90 14.71 -19.29 -8.83
N GLY A 91 15.85 -18.94 -9.38
CA GLY A 91 15.96 -18.47 -10.77
C GLY A 91 15.55 -19.50 -11.84
N ASN A 92 15.42 -20.78 -11.47
CA ASN A 92 14.94 -21.80 -12.42
C ASN A 92 13.43 -21.88 -12.53
N SER A 93 12.71 -21.65 -11.42
CA SER A 93 11.26 -21.75 -11.35
C SER A 93 10.58 -20.40 -11.14
N LEU A 94 11.35 -19.34 -10.95
CA LEU A 94 10.91 -17.99 -10.55
C LEU A 94 10.01 -18.00 -9.30
N ASN A 95 10.12 -19.06 -8.46
CA ASN A 95 9.41 -19.10 -7.19
C ASN A 95 10.07 -18.16 -6.18
N ASN A 96 9.27 -17.44 -5.40
CA ASN A 96 9.69 -16.37 -4.51
C ASN A 96 10.49 -15.26 -5.23
N ASP A 97 10.00 -14.83 -6.36
CA ASP A 97 10.63 -13.80 -7.19
C ASP A 97 10.38 -12.39 -6.63
N TYR A 98 10.93 -12.15 -5.42
CA TYR A 98 10.80 -10.89 -4.67
C TYR A 98 12.17 -10.29 -4.39
N ALA A 99 12.27 -8.99 -4.53
CA ALA A 99 13.41 -8.22 -4.05
C ALA A 99 12.94 -6.89 -3.43
N LEU A 100 13.70 -6.44 -2.44
CA LEU A 100 13.59 -5.12 -1.81
C LEU A 100 14.85 -4.32 -2.13
N LEU A 101 14.66 -3.05 -2.45
CA LEU A 101 15.73 -2.09 -2.64
C LEU A 101 15.63 -1.05 -1.52
N LEU A 102 16.67 -0.94 -0.69
CA LEU A 102 16.83 0.19 0.22
C LEU A 102 17.44 1.34 -0.56
N LEU A 103 16.80 2.49 -0.54
CA LEU A 103 17.27 3.70 -1.22
C LEU A 103 18.33 4.42 -0.40
N ASP A 104 19.22 5.14 -1.06
CA ASP A 104 20.29 5.92 -0.40
C ASP A 104 19.76 7.27 0.16
N GLU A 105 18.58 7.70 -0.23
CA GLU A 105 17.83 8.82 0.34
C GLU A 105 16.30 8.59 0.25
N PRO A 106 15.51 9.04 1.24
CA PRO A 106 14.08 8.85 1.23
C PRO A 106 13.38 9.71 0.16
N ILE A 107 12.30 9.18 -0.39
CA ILE A 107 11.39 9.83 -1.36
C ILE A 107 10.13 10.26 -0.62
N THR A 108 10.04 11.54 -0.27
CA THR A 108 8.92 12.12 0.51
C THR A 108 7.91 12.90 -0.34
N ASP A 109 8.18 13.06 -1.62
CA ASP A 109 7.38 13.84 -2.58
C ASP A 109 6.49 12.96 -3.47
N PHE A 110 6.51 11.64 -3.25
CA PHE A 110 5.65 10.66 -3.90
C PHE A 110 5.05 9.71 -2.85
N GLU A 111 3.77 9.41 -3.01
CA GLU A 111 3.05 8.55 -2.07
C GLU A 111 3.35 7.07 -2.35
N PRO A 112 3.82 6.31 -1.34
CA PRO A 112 4.02 4.88 -1.46
C PRO A 112 2.70 4.11 -1.60
N ILE A 113 2.73 2.95 -2.25
CA ILE A 113 1.60 2.02 -2.29
C ILE A 113 1.62 1.09 -1.09
N LYS A 114 0.45 0.84 -0.50
CA LYS A 114 0.28 -0.15 0.57
C LYS A 114 0.40 -1.57 0.01
N LEU A 115 1.02 -2.48 0.77
CA LEU A 115 0.98 -3.91 0.47
C LEU A 115 -0.40 -4.45 0.85
N CYS A 116 -1.04 -5.21 -0.02
CA CYS A 116 -2.30 -5.87 0.28
C CYS A 116 -2.11 -6.93 1.37
N THR A 117 -2.84 -6.79 2.46
CA THR A 117 -2.83 -7.71 3.59
C THR A 117 -4.02 -8.66 3.62
N ASP A 118 -5.08 -8.38 2.86
CA ASP A 118 -6.23 -9.27 2.75
C ASP A 118 -5.89 -10.53 1.93
N THR A 119 -6.25 -11.68 2.46
CA THR A 119 -5.97 -12.99 1.87
C THR A 119 -6.93 -13.38 0.75
N ASN A 120 -8.02 -12.62 0.55
CA ASN A 120 -9.07 -12.93 -0.42
C ASN A 120 -9.01 -12.06 -1.69
N HIS A 121 -8.10 -11.11 -1.74
CA HIS A 121 -8.00 -10.14 -2.85
C HIS A 121 -7.53 -10.75 -4.18
N ASP A 122 -7.00 -11.94 -4.19
CA ASP A 122 -6.52 -12.64 -5.36
C ASP A 122 -7.47 -13.76 -5.83
N GLU A 123 -8.70 -13.77 -5.32
CA GLU A 123 -9.75 -14.70 -5.73
C GLU A 123 -10.65 -14.07 -6.80
N GLU A 124 -11.09 -14.89 -7.78
CA GLU A 124 -12.05 -14.41 -8.81
C GLU A 124 -13.41 -14.00 -8.18
N PRO A 125 -14.07 -12.99 -8.71
CA PRO A 125 -13.83 -12.21 -9.93
C PRO A 125 -13.23 -10.82 -9.67
N VAL A 126 -12.02 -10.72 -9.18
CA VAL A 126 -11.37 -9.44 -8.91
C VAL A 126 -10.73 -8.88 -10.18
N MET A 127 -11.01 -7.60 -10.48
CA MET A 127 -10.32 -6.86 -11.53
C MET A 127 -9.07 -6.19 -10.93
N SER A 128 -7.93 -6.41 -11.55
CA SER A 128 -6.66 -5.80 -11.20
C SER A 128 -6.13 -4.95 -12.35
N THR A 129 -5.15 -4.10 -12.07
CA THR A 129 -4.48 -3.26 -13.06
C THR A 129 -2.98 -3.48 -12.99
N THR A 130 -2.34 -3.65 -14.13
CA THR A 130 -0.88 -3.64 -14.24
C THR A 130 -0.42 -2.48 -15.11
N MET A 131 0.83 -2.03 -14.91
CA MET A 131 1.37 -0.88 -15.63
C MET A 131 2.88 -0.96 -15.84
N GLY A 132 3.35 -0.29 -16.89
CA GLY A 132 4.79 -0.20 -17.16
C GLY A 132 5.12 0.38 -18.54
N TRP A 133 6.39 0.24 -18.93
CA TRP A 133 6.95 0.73 -20.19
C TRP A 133 7.37 -0.43 -21.12
N GLY A 134 6.94 -1.62 -20.80
CA GLY A 134 7.34 -2.84 -21.51
C GLY A 134 6.93 -2.88 -22.98
N ALA A 135 7.25 -3.99 -23.62
CA ALA A 135 6.96 -4.21 -25.03
C ALA A 135 5.45 -4.23 -25.28
N THR A 136 5.06 -3.73 -26.44
CA THR A 136 3.66 -3.47 -26.81
C THR A 136 3.06 -4.59 -27.66
N SER A 137 3.84 -5.63 -27.91
CA SER A 137 3.47 -6.90 -28.56
C SER A 137 4.59 -7.90 -28.32
N SER A 138 4.32 -9.19 -28.50
CA SER A 138 5.36 -10.24 -28.45
C SER A 138 6.50 -9.93 -29.41
N GLY A 139 7.72 -9.71 -28.88
CA GLY A 139 8.89 -9.29 -29.66
C GLY A 139 8.84 -7.88 -30.25
N GLY A 140 7.90 -7.04 -29.77
CA GLY A 140 7.76 -5.64 -30.16
C GLY A 140 8.73 -4.69 -29.46
N SER A 141 8.61 -3.39 -29.75
CA SER A 141 9.38 -2.34 -29.08
C SER A 141 8.70 -1.92 -27.78
N SER A 142 9.49 -1.56 -26.76
CA SER A 142 9.02 -0.96 -25.52
C SER A 142 8.30 0.38 -25.75
N SER A 143 7.38 0.72 -24.86
CA SER A 143 6.72 2.03 -24.90
C SER A 143 7.64 3.11 -24.32
N ASN A 144 7.59 4.29 -24.93
CA ASN A 144 8.21 5.47 -24.33
C ASN A 144 7.37 6.06 -23.19
N PHE A 145 6.07 5.80 -23.17
CA PHE A 145 5.13 6.33 -22.19
C PHE A 145 4.65 5.22 -21.28
N LEU A 146 4.39 5.58 -20.02
CA LEU A 146 3.77 4.67 -19.06
C LEU A 146 2.37 4.30 -19.56
N LEU A 147 2.13 2.98 -19.63
CA LEU A 147 0.87 2.39 -20.05
C LEU A 147 0.26 1.61 -18.91
N GLU A 148 -1.06 1.41 -18.95
CA GLU A 148 -1.83 0.60 -18.00
C GLU A 148 -2.80 -0.30 -18.74
N VAL A 149 -3.14 -1.43 -18.13
CA VAL A 149 -4.19 -2.35 -18.59
C VAL A 149 -4.87 -3.00 -17.40
N ASP A 150 -6.20 -3.12 -17.50
CA ASP A 150 -6.98 -3.86 -16.53
C ASP A 150 -6.99 -5.34 -16.93
N VAL A 151 -6.67 -6.21 -15.97
CA VAL A 151 -6.59 -7.66 -16.17
C VAL A 151 -7.35 -8.37 -15.04
N PRO A 152 -8.26 -9.30 -15.35
CA PRO A 152 -8.92 -10.09 -14.34
C PRO A 152 -7.94 -11.06 -13.68
N ILE A 153 -8.11 -11.29 -12.37
CA ILE A 153 -7.45 -12.40 -11.68
C ILE A 153 -7.98 -13.72 -12.26
N ASP A 154 -7.10 -14.69 -12.52
CA ASP A 154 -7.42 -16.04 -12.99
C ASP A 154 -6.88 -17.08 -12.01
N ASP A 155 -7.73 -17.54 -11.07
CA ASP A 155 -7.38 -18.58 -10.09
C ASP A 155 -6.99 -19.91 -10.72
N SER A 156 -7.49 -20.18 -11.91
CA SER A 156 -7.17 -21.41 -12.62
C SER A 156 -5.75 -21.39 -13.21
N CYS A 157 -5.16 -20.21 -13.35
CA CYS A 157 -3.91 -19.99 -14.07
C CYS A 157 -3.89 -20.61 -15.48
N GLY A 158 -5.04 -20.64 -16.12
CA GLY A 158 -5.17 -21.11 -17.50
C GLY A 158 -4.66 -22.53 -17.73
N SER A 159 -3.74 -22.69 -18.68
CA SER A 159 -3.18 -23.99 -19.08
C SER A 159 -1.83 -24.32 -18.44
N TYR A 160 -1.34 -23.52 -17.49
CA TYR A 160 -0.13 -23.87 -16.74
C TYR A 160 -0.31 -25.15 -15.94
N SER A 161 0.74 -25.94 -15.81
CA SER A 161 0.70 -27.13 -14.96
C SER A 161 0.81 -26.77 -13.47
N ASN A 162 0.20 -27.59 -12.61
CA ASN A 162 0.30 -27.41 -11.14
C ASN A 162 1.74 -27.47 -10.58
N SER A 163 2.71 -27.90 -11.40
CA SER A 163 4.12 -27.90 -10.99
C SER A 163 4.85 -26.58 -11.35
N GLU A 164 4.26 -25.77 -12.20
CA GLU A 164 4.81 -24.48 -12.62
C GLU A 164 4.31 -23.35 -11.71
N ILE A 165 3.02 -23.40 -11.33
CA ILE A 165 2.41 -22.41 -10.44
C ILE A 165 2.55 -22.88 -9.00
N THR A 166 2.99 -21.99 -8.14
CA THR A 166 3.15 -22.23 -6.70
C THR A 166 2.20 -21.33 -5.89
N ASN A 167 2.02 -21.61 -4.59
CA ASN A 167 1.20 -20.77 -3.70
C ASN A 167 1.73 -19.32 -3.55
N ASN A 168 2.94 -19.06 -4.04
CA ASN A 168 3.56 -17.72 -4.03
C ASN A 168 3.31 -16.95 -5.32
N MET A 169 2.43 -17.43 -6.17
CA MET A 169 2.11 -16.85 -7.47
C MET A 169 0.61 -16.58 -7.57
N VAL A 170 0.26 -15.56 -8.29
CA VAL A 170 -1.11 -15.23 -8.72
C VAL A 170 -1.09 -15.02 -10.22
N CYS A 171 -2.13 -15.43 -10.90
CA CYS A 171 -2.26 -15.25 -12.33
C CYS A 171 -3.29 -14.16 -12.63
N ALA A 172 -3.01 -13.31 -13.61
CA ALA A 172 -3.96 -12.31 -14.09
C ALA A 172 -3.81 -12.11 -15.60
N GLY A 173 -4.94 -12.03 -16.30
CA GLY A 173 -4.99 -11.86 -17.75
C GLY A 173 -6.33 -12.28 -18.33
N ASP A 174 -6.64 -11.83 -19.55
CA ASP A 174 -7.84 -12.30 -20.25
C ASP A 174 -7.64 -13.73 -20.77
N SER A 175 -8.51 -14.66 -20.40
CA SER A 175 -8.51 -16.05 -20.85
C SER A 175 -8.60 -16.19 -22.38
N ASN A 176 -9.12 -15.17 -23.08
CA ASN A 176 -9.16 -15.11 -24.54
C ASN A 176 -7.88 -14.51 -25.14
N GLY A 177 -6.96 -14.01 -24.32
CA GLY A 177 -5.78 -13.27 -24.74
C GLY A 177 -6.10 -11.84 -25.20
N GLY A 178 -5.07 -11.04 -25.41
CA GLY A 178 -5.18 -9.68 -25.94
C GLY A 178 -4.89 -8.57 -24.91
N GLU A 179 -4.93 -8.88 -23.61
CA GLU A 179 -4.61 -7.96 -22.52
C GLU A 179 -3.68 -8.66 -21.52
N ASP A 180 -2.47 -8.10 -21.33
CA ASP A 180 -1.46 -8.66 -20.41
C ASP A 180 -0.31 -7.67 -20.17
N SER A 181 0.48 -7.92 -19.11
CA SER A 181 1.84 -7.35 -18.97
C SER A 181 2.78 -7.92 -20.03
N CYS A 182 3.92 -7.28 -20.27
CA CYS A 182 4.86 -7.70 -21.29
C CYS A 182 6.32 -7.53 -20.85
N GLN A 183 7.27 -7.91 -21.74
CA GLN A 183 8.71 -7.72 -21.51
C GLN A 183 9.06 -6.26 -21.24
N GLY A 184 9.73 -6.02 -20.12
CA GLY A 184 10.06 -4.68 -19.62
C GLY A 184 9.12 -4.16 -18.54
N ASP A 185 7.96 -4.82 -18.31
CA ASP A 185 7.09 -4.56 -17.15
C ASP A 185 7.53 -5.37 -15.93
N SER A 186 8.42 -6.35 -16.08
CA SER A 186 9.02 -7.18 -15.02
C SER A 186 9.36 -6.36 -13.78
N GLY A 187 8.98 -6.84 -12.60
CA GLY A 187 9.18 -6.14 -11.32
C GLY A 187 8.17 -5.03 -11.04
N GLY A 188 7.39 -4.62 -12.04
CA GLY A 188 6.32 -3.64 -11.89
C GLY A 188 5.12 -4.17 -11.12
N PRO A 189 4.16 -3.29 -10.76
CA PRO A 189 3.04 -3.63 -9.91
C PRO A 189 1.89 -4.33 -10.65
N LEU A 190 1.23 -5.25 -9.94
CA LEU A 190 -0.16 -5.62 -10.11
C LEU A 190 -0.93 -5.06 -8.93
N ILE A 191 -1.89 -4.20 -9.17
CA ILE A 191 -2.65 -3.51 -8.13
C ILE A 191 -4.13 -3.80 -8.21
N MET A 192 -4.82 -3.56 -7.10
CA MET A 192 -6.27 -3.49 -7.05
C MET A 192 -6.71 -2.22 -6.30
N THR A 193 -7.98 -1.89 -6.43
CA THR A 193 -8.60 -0.83 -5.65
C THR A 193 -9.40 -1.48 -4.52
N ASN A 194 -9.11 -1.11 -3.27
CA ASN A 194 -9.85 -1.60 -2.10
C ASN A 194 -11.22 -0.93 -1.95
N SER A 195 -11.97 -1.29 -0.89
CA SER A 195 -13.31 -0.75 -0.61
C SER A 195 -13.33 0.76 -0.38
N ASP A 196 -12.22 1.34 0.05
CA ASP A 196 -12.07 2.77 0.35
C ASP A 196 -11.64 3.58 -0.87
N GLY A 197 -11.37 2.91 -1.99
CA GLY A 197 -10.94 3.51 -3.24
C GLY A 197 -9.43 3.71 -3.35
N GLU A 198 -8.64 3.16 -2.43
CA GLU A 198 -7.18 3.21 -2.43
C GLU A 198 -6.57 2.06 -3.22
N TYR A 199 -5.39 2.29 -3.81
CA TYR A 199 -4.63 1.24 -4.49
C TYR A 199 -3.84 0.39 -3.49
N GLU A 200 -3.88 -0.93 -3.69
CA GLU A 200 -3.07 -1.89 -2.95
C GLU A 200 -2.26 -2.76 -3.92
N LEU A 201 -1.00 -3.04 -3.55
CA LEU A 201 -0.12 -3.92 -4.30
C LEU A 201 -0.44 -5.37 -3.96
N ILE A 202 -0.95 -6.13 -4.93
CA ILE A 202 -1.31 -7.56 -4.78
C ILE A 202 -0.27 -8.49 -5.40
N GLY A 203 0.48 -8.00 -6.40
CA GLY A 203 1.47 -8.82 -7.12
C GLY A 203 2.59 -8.01 -7.75
N ILE A 204 3.64 -8.72 -8.16
CA ILE A 204 4.81 -8.20 -8.88
C ILE A 204 4.93 -8.95 -10.18
N VAL A 205 5.02 -8.26 -11.31
CA VAL A 205 5.21 -8.88 -12.64
C VAL A 205 6.44 -9.78 -12.63
N SER A 206 6.26 -11.07 -12.90
CA SER A 206 7.33 -12.07 -12.83
C SER A 206 7.59 -12.76 -14.16
N TRP A 207 6.64 -13.56 -14.69
CA TRP A 207 6.86 -14.34 -15.92
C TRP A 207 5.54 -14.69 -16.63
N GLY A 208 5.64 -15.34 -17.80
CA GLY A 208 4.51 -15.86 -18.56
C GLY A 208 4.96 -16.59 -19.83
N TYR A 209 4.13 -17.48 -20.35
CA TYR A 209 4.33 -18.14 -21.65
C TYR A 209 3.65 -17.33 -22.75
N GLY A 210 4.46 -16.76 -23.66
CA GLY A 210 3.96 -15.80 -24.62
C GLY A 210 3.60 -14.48 -23.90
N TRP A 211 2.94 -13.59 -24.58
CA TRP A 211 2.48 -12.33 -24.00
C TRP A 211 1.10 -12.08 -24.56
N ALA A 212 0.10 -11.98 -23.68
CA ALA A 212 -1.32 -11.93 -24.02
C ALA A 212 -1.78 -13.11 -24.90
N GLU A 213 -1.19 -14.29 -24.74
CA GLU A 213 -1.64 -15.50 -25.40
C GLU A 213 -2.84 -16.10 -24.64
N ALA A 214 -3.88 -16.47 -25.40
CA ALA A 214 -5.03 -17.14 -24.85
C ALA A 214 -4.61 -18.36 -24.00
N GLN A 215 -5.23 -18.54 -22.83
CA GLN A 215 -4.98 -19.61 -21.87
C GLN A 215 -3.63 -19.57 -21.11
N TYR A 216 -2.80 -18.55 -21.30
CA TYR A 216 -1.56 -18.35 -20.56
C TYR A 216 -1.52 -16.93 -19.99
N PRO A 217 -2.27 -16.66 -18.89
CA PRO A 217 -2.26 -15.35 -18.23
C PRO A 217 -0.87 -15.02 -17.69
N GLY A 218 -0.59 -13.74 -17.46
CA GLY A 218 0.62 -13.31 -16.78
C GLY A 218 0.72 -13.92 -15.38
N VAL A 219 1.92 -14.27 -14.95
CA VAL A 219 2.20 -14.82 -13.63
C VAL A 219 2.95 -13.77 -12.80
N TYR A 220 2.40 -13.46 -11.64
CA TYR A 220 2.88 -12.44 -10.73
C TYR A 220 3.30 -13.09 -9.40
N SER A 221 4.32 -12.55 -8.76
CA SER A 221 4.70 -12.93 -7.39
C SER A 221 3.70 -12.35 -6.41
N LYS A 222 2.97 -13.22 -5.69
CA LYS A 222 1.87 -12.89 -4.79
C LYS A 222 2.36 -12.20 -3.52
N ILE A 223 1.96 -10.95 -3.27
CA ILE A 223 2.44 -10.14 -2.14
C ILE A 223 2.07 -10.76 -0.80
N HIS A 224 0.79 -11.06 -0.55
CA HIS A 224 0.34 -11.49 0.78
C HIS A 224 0.98 -12.83 1.22
N SER A 225 1.49 -13.63 0.28
CA SER A 225 2.16 -14.90 0.61
C SER A 225 3.49 -14.73 1.34
N ARG A 226 4.04 -13.51 1.41
CA ARG A 226 5.34 -13.19 2.00
C ARG A 226 5.34 -11.90 2.83
N LEU A 227 4.20 -11.49 3.37
CA LEU A 227 4.10 -10.29 4.20
C LEU A 227 5.09 -10.31 5.36
N ASP A 228 5.25 -11.45 6.06
CA ASP A 228 6.22 -11.59 7.15
C ASP A 228 7.65 -11.21 6.71
N TRP A 229 8.03 -11.62 5.49
CA TRP A 229 9.34 -11.29 4.94
C TRP A 229 9.44 -9.80 4.60
N PHE A 230 8.44 -9.23 3.93
CA PHE A 230 8.43 -7.82 3.61
C PHE A 230 8.50 -6.98 4.89
N PHE A 231 7.61 -7.22 5.84
CA PHE A 231 7.53 -6.43 7.07
C PHE A 231 8.76 -6.60 7.98
N SER A 232 9.49 -7.70 7.88
CA SER A 232 10.76 -7.84 8.60
C SER A 232 11.84 -6.83 8.18
N TYR A 233 11.70 -6.20 7.01
CA TYR A 233 12.59 -5.17 6.49
C TYR A 233 11.96 -3.77 6.49
N ILE A 234 10.73 -3.65 5.99
CA ILE A 234 10.07 -2.35 5.80
C ILE A 234 9.25 -1.90 7.02
N GLY A 235 9.20 -2.73 8.08
CA GLY A 235 8.28 -2.53 9.21
C GLY A 235 6.84 -2.93 8.86
N GLU A 236 6.07 -3.27 9.89
CA GLU A 236 4.63 -3.43 9.73
C GLU A 236 4.05 -2.15 9.09
N PRO A 237 2.93 -2.23 8.35
CA PRO A 237 2.19 -1.02 8.04
C PRO A 237 2.06 -0.29 9.37
N GLU A 238 2.47 0.98 9.42
CA GLU A 238 1.87 1.80 10.44
C GLU A 238 0.38 1.62 10.16
N GLU A 239 -0.32 0.92 11.04
CA GLU A 239 -1.77 1.04 11.06
C GLU A 239 -1.95 2.55 11.02
N ASP A 240 -2.64 3.08 10.00
CA ASP A 240 -2.99 4.51 10.00
C ASP A 240 -3.58 4.71 11.38
N GLY A 241 -2.68 5.14 12.29
CA GLY A 241 -2.89 4.90 13.71
C GLY A 241 -4.15 5.65 14.00
N ILE A 242 -5.21 4.94 14.41
CA ILE A 242 -6.50 5.57 14.69
C ILE A 242 -6.15 6.83 15.42
N LEU A 243 -6.27 7.97 14.75
CA LEU A 243 -5.97 9.26 15.38
C LEU A 243 -6.91 9.34 16.57
N LEU A 244 -6.34 9.13 17.76
CA LEU A 244 -7.16 9.09 18.97
C LEU A 244 -7.99 10.36 19.05
N GLY A 245 -9.28 10.18 19.15
CA GLY A 245 -10.25 11.27 19.11
C GLY A 245 -10.87 11.55 17.73
N ASP A 246 -10.32 11.07 16.63
CA ASP A 246 -10.90 11.20 15.29
C ASP A 246 -11.98 10.13 15.07
N MET A 247 -13.20 10.49 15.42
CA MET A 247 -14.33 9.59 15.41
C MET A 247 -14.99 9.37 14.06
N ASN A 248 -14.74 10.29 13.11
CA ASN A 248 -15.28 10.24 11.76
C ASN A 248 -14.24 9.83 10.72
N PHE A 249 -12.98 9.61 11.16
CA PHE A 249 -11.84 9.19 10.35
C PHE A 249 -11.53 10.13 9.17
N ASP A 250 -11.75 11.46 9.37
CA ASP A 250 -11.44 12.47 8.35
C ASP A 250 -10.00 13.01 8.47
N GLY A 251 -9.22 12.51 9.42
CA GLY A 251 -7.84 12.91 9.69
C GLY A 251 -7.70 14.25 10.40
N VAL A 252 -8.80 14.87 10.85
CA VAL A 252 -8.79 16.20 11.47
C VAL A 252 -9.58 16.24 12.77
N LEU A 253 -8.91 16.37 13.91
CA LEU A 253 -9.59 16.54 15.19
C LEU A 253 -10.34 17.87 15.24
N ASN A 254 -11.67 17.79 15.41
CA ASN A 254 -12.53 18.95 15.48
C ASN A 254 -13.79 18.70 16.35
N ILE A 255 -14.69 19.67 16.41
CA ILE A 255 -15.89 19.59 17.26
C ILE A 255 -16.83 18.44 16.88
N ASN A 256 -16.80 17.96 15.61
CA ASN A 256 -17.66 16.85 15.19
C ASN A 256 -17.26 15.56 15.92
N ASP A 257 -15.96 15.35 16.13
CA ASP A 257 -15.42 14.18 16.83
C ASP A 257 -15.82 14.20 18.29
N VAL A 258 -15.72 15.36 18.93
CA VAL A 258 -16.22 15.56 20.31
C VAL A 258 -17.68 15.15 20.44
N ILE A 259 -18.52 15.55 19.47
CA ILE A 259 -19.94 15.19 19.44
C ILE A 259 -20.12 13.67 19.30
N LEU A 260 -19.30 13.02 18.47
CA LEU A 260 -19.39 11.56 18.25
C LEU A 260 -18.96 10.78 19.50
N VAL A 261 -17.89 11.17 20.22
CA VAL A 261 -17.52 10.56 21.51
C VAL A 261 -18.65 10.75 22.53
N ILE A 262 -19.23 11.95 22.63
CA ILE A 262 -20.38 12.21 23.51
C ILE A 262 -21.57 11.31 23.16
N ASN A 263 -21.90 11.16 21.88
CA ASN A 263 -22.98 10.29 21.45
C ASN A 263 -22.71 8.83 21.85
N MET A 264 -21.50 8.34 21.68
CA MET A 264 -21.11 6.99 22.09
C MET A 264 -21.29 6.75 23.60
N ILE A 265 -21.00 7.77 24.42
CA ILE A 265 -21.23 7.72 25.86
C ILE A 265 -22.72 7.74 26.22
N LEU A 266 -23.54 8.53 25.51
CA LEU A 266 -24.94 8.71 25.79
C LEU A 266 -25.83 7.57 25.24
N TYR A 267 -25.39 6.96 24.15
CA TYR A 267 -26.12 5.92 23.42
C TYR A 267 -25.26 4.66 23.23
N PRO A 268 -24.81 4.00 24.33
CA PRO A 268 -23.89 2.87 24.26
C PRO A 268 -24.49 1.61 23.60
N ASP A 269 -25.80 1.57 23.43
CA ASP A 269 -26.51 0.46 22.77
C ASP A 269 -26.59 0.63 21.22
N ASP A 270 -26.15 1.79 20.69
CA ASP A 270 -26.06 2.01 19.25
C ASP A 270 -24.90 1.18 18.65
N VAL A 271 -24.98 0.91 17.34
CA VAL A 271 -23.98 0.11 16.64
C VAL A 271 -22.85 1.03 16.20
N TYR A 272 -21.65 0.80 16.76
CA TYR A 272 -20.42 1.47 16.38
C TYR A 272 -19.44 0.45 15.80
N ILE A 273 -18.61 0.86 14.84
CA ILE A 273 -17.57 0.00 14.31
C ILE A 273 -16.41 -0.16 15.33
N PRO A 274 -15.64 -1.27 15.30
CA PRO A 274 -14.57 -1.53 16.27
C PRO A 274 -13.54 -0.38 16.37
N GLU A 275 -13.19 0.23 15.25
CA GLU A 275 -12.22 1.33 15.15
C GLU A 275 -12.68 2.56 15.93
N MET A 276 -13.99 2.84 15.98
CA MET A 276 -14.53 3.95 16.78
C MET A 276 -14.33 3.73 18.28
N TYR A 277 -14.34 2.49 18.78
CA TYR A 277 -14.04 2.22 20.19
C TYR A 277 -12.58 2.54 20.52
N THR A 278 -11.66 2.25 19.61
CA THR A 278 -10.24 2.59 19.77
C THR A 278 -10.03 4.10 19.66
N ALA A 279 -10.63 4.77 18.68
CA ALA A 279 -10.56 6.22 18.53
C ALA A 279 -11.11 6.97 19.74
N ALA A 280 -12.19 6.48 20.33
CA ALA A 280 -12.88 7.12 21.44
C ALA A 280 -12.12 7.04 22.78
N ASP A 281 -11.28 6.01 22.99
CA ASP A 281 -10.49 5.82 24.22
C ASP A 281 -9.18 6.61 24.15
N VAL A 282 -9.30 7.93 24.22
CA VAL A 282 -8.17 8.87 24.00
C VAL A 282 -7.12 8.80 25.10
N ASN A 283 -7.52 8.35 26.29
CA ASN A 283 -6.62 8.20 27.44
C ASN A 283 -6.10 6.76 27.63
N GLU A 284 -6.50 5.84 26.75
CA GLU A 284 -6.10 4.42 26.71
C GLU A 284 -6.34 3.67 28.03
N ASP A 285 -7.40 4.03 28.79
CA ASP A 285 -7.73 3.38 30.06
C ASP A 285 -8.72 2.20 29.91
N GLY A 286 -9.18 1.92 28.69
CA GLY A 286 -10.11 0.87 28.32
C GLY A 286 -11.57 1.20 28.64
N VAL A 287 -11.90 2.46 28.96
CA VAL A 287 -13.25 2.89 29.32
C VAL A 287 -13.63 4.21 28.68
N ILE A 288 -14.49 4.18 27.70
CA ILE A 288 -14.95 5.40 27.02
C ILE A 288 -15.86 6.21 27.96
N ASN A 289 -15.44 7.42 28.29
CA ASN A 289 -16.12 8.27 29.25
C ASN A 289 -15.79 9.77 29.03
N VAL A 290 -16.25 10.64 29.95
CA VAL A 290 -16.03 12.08 29.83
C VAL A 290 -14.56 12.50 29.85
N LEU A 291 -13.64 11.65 30.33
CA LEU A 291 -12.20 11.96 30.28
C LEU A 291 -11.68 11.92 28.86
N ASP A 292 -12.23 11.05 28.03
CA ASP A 292 -11.88 10.97 26.60
C ASP A 292 -12.35 12.22 25.86
N VAL A 293 -13.56 12.68 26.17
CA VAL A 293 -14.06 13.98 25.64
C VAL A 293 -13.10 15.11 25.98
N ILE A 294 -12.59 15.15 27.22
CA ILE A 294 -11.58 16.14 27.64
C ILE A 294 -10.28 15.94 26.87
N GLY A 295 -9.89 14.69 26.61
CA GLY A 295 -8.74 14.35 25.78
C GLY A 295 -8.84 14.97 24.39
N VAL A 296 -9.91 14.67 23.64
CA VAL A 296 -10.15 15.23 22.30
C VAL A 296 -10.13 16.77 22.32
N VAL A 297 -10.82 17.38 23.28
CA VAL A 297 -10.84 18.86 23.40
C VAL A 297 -9.45 19.42 23.69
N SER A 298 -8.65 18.71 24.50
CA SER A 298 -7.27 19.12 24.80
C SER A 298 -6.38 19.12 23.57
N GLU A 299 -6.47 18.08 22.73
CA GLU A 299 -5.74 17.98 21.46
C GLU A 299 -6.16 19.10 20.50
N ILE A 300 -7.46 19.34 20.31
CA ILE A 300 -7.99 20.43 19.47
C ILE A 300 -7.46 21.80 19.92
N LEU A 301 -7.33 22.03 21.23
CA LEU A 301 -6.87 23.31 21.80
C LEU A 301 -5.35 23.41 21.89
N GLY A 302 -4.60 22.36 21.56
CA GLY A 302 -3.15 22.30 21.72
C GLY A 302 -2.71 22.39 23.18
N THR A 303 -3.53 21.89 24.12
CA THR A 303 -3.25 21.85 25.56
C THR A 303 -2.95 20.43 26.00
N THR A 304 -2.17 20.25 27.07
CA THR A 304 -1.98 18.90 27.60
C THR A 304 -3.23 18.47 28.40
N PHE A 305 -3.56 17.18 28.33
CA PHE A 305 -4.66 16.57 29.09
C PHE A 305 -4.59 16.95 30.57
N SER A 306 -3.39 16.94 31.17
CA SER A 306 -3.17 17.35 32.56
C SER A 306 -3.52 18.81 32.83
N GLN A 307 -3.25 19.72 31.87
CA GLN A 307 -3.61 21.15 32.02
C GLN A 307 -5.12 21.34 31.96
N SER A 308 -5.80 20.62 31.08
CA SER A 308 -7.26 20.67 30.95
C SER A 308 -7.96 20.13 32.19
N VAL A 309 -7.45 19.03 32.77
CA VAL A 309 -7.97 18.48 34.04
C VAL A 309 -7.74 19.43 35.19
N ILE A 310 -6.55 20.02 35.33
CA ILE A 310 -6.26 21.02 36.38
C ILE A 310 -7.18 22.23 36.22
N TRP A 311 -7.37 22.74 35.02
CA TRP A 311 -8.26 23.87 34.77
C TRP A 311 -9.72 23.56 35.19
N LEU A 312 -10.21 22.36 34.93
CA LEU A 312 -11.54 21.90 35.33
C LEU A 312 -11.66 21.83 36.87
N GLU A 313 -10.66 21.29 37.57
CA GLU A 313 -10.63 21.18 39.01
C GLU A 313 -10.60 22.55 39.71
N GLU A 314 -9.93 23.52 39.13
CA GLU A 314 -9.84 24.90 39.62
C GLU A 314 -11.14 25.69 39.41
N ASN A 315 -11.79 25.51 38.22
CA ASN A 315 -12.97 26.30 37.85
C ASN A 315 -14.28 25.63 38.24
N PHE A 316 -14.30 24.32 38.45
CA PHE A 316 -15.47 23.52 38.84
C PHE A 316 -15.11 22.58 40.00
N PRO A 317 -14.80 23.13 41.20
CA PRO A 317 -14.35 22.32 42.32
C PRO A 317 -15.36 21.29 42.83
N GLU A 318 -16.63 21.42 42.44
CA GLU A 318 -17.67 20.42 42.69
C GLU A 318 -17.49 19.13 41.89
N LEU A 319 -16.74 19.18 40.79
CA LEU A 319 -16.45 18.01 39.97
C LEU A 319 -15.36 17.12 40.55
N LYS A 320 -14.65 17.53 41.63
CA LYS A 320 -13.50 16.87 42.33
C LYS A 320 -13.23 15.40 41.91
N THR A 321 -12.31 15.16 41.14
CA THR A 321 -12.25 14.62 39.91
C THR A 321 -11.79 13.19 39.73
N LYS A 322 -10.72 12.71 39.97
CA LYS A 322 -10.38 11.30 39.63
C LYS A 322 -11.25 10.26 40.36
N GLU A 323 -11.68 10.57 41.58
CA GLU A 323 -12.43 9.59 42.41
C GLU A 323 -13.93 9.58 42.14
N ARG A 324 -14.51 10.71 41.68
CA ARG A 324 -15.95 10.82 41.40
C ARG A 324 -16.28 10.41 39.95
N LEU A 325 -15.43 10.76 38.97
CA LEU A 325 -15.61 10.32 37.60
C LEU A 325 -15.46 8.80 37.46
N SER A 326 -14.51 8.20 38.22
CA SER A 326 -14.41 6.73 38.29
C SER A 326 -15.57 6.06 39.03
N LYS A 327 -16.24 6.80 39.95
CA LYS A 327 -17.42 6.30 40.66
C LYS A 327 -18.70 6.44 39.83
N LEU A 328 -18.85 7.50 39.07
CA LEU A 328 -19.98 7.67 38.14
C LEU A 328 -20.00 6.57 37.10
N ASN A 329 -18.85 6.18 36.56
CA ASN A 329 -18.75 5.08 35.64
C ASN A 329 -19.06 3.71 36.27
N LYS A 330 -18.63 3.46 37.50
CA LYS A 330 -18.90 2.18 38.18
C LYS A 330 -20.35 2.00 38.59
N GLU A 331 -21.06 3.08 38.93
CA GLU A 331 -22.47 3.00 39.34
C GLU A 331 -23.44 2.83 38.15
N GLN A 332 -23.09 3.26 36.92
CA GLN A 332 -23.95 3.10 35.75
C GLN A 332 -23.82 1.73 35.08
N TYR A 333 -22.70 1.02 35.20
CA TYR A 333 -22.46 -0.25 34.50
C TYR A 333 -22.68 -1.51 35.34
N PHE A 334 -22.94 -1.41 36.67
CA PHE A 334 -23.16 -2.57 37.53
C PHE A 334 -24.61 -2.75 38.05
N THR A 335 -25.57 -2.01 37.47
CA THR A 335 -27.00 -2.15 37.81
C THR A 335 -27.83 -2.47 36.57
N LYS A 336 -27.43 -3.52 35.78
CA LYS A 336 -28.35 -4.26 34.92
C LYS A 336 -27.89 -5.71 34.78
#